data_9929e8a86f9952f7d1f695da457952e7
#
_entry.id   9929e8a86f9952f7d1f695da457952e7
#
_cell.length_a   1.000
_cell.length_b   1.000
_cell.length_c   1.000
_cell.angle_alpha   90.00
_cell.angle_beta   90.00
_cell.angle_gamma   90.00
#
_symmetry.space_group_name_H-M   'P 1'
#
loop_
_entity.id
_entity.type
_entity.pdbx_description
1 polymer ?
#
loop_
_entity_poly.entity_id
_entity_poly.type
_entity_poly.pdbx_seq_one_letter_code
_entity_poly.pdbx_strand_id
1 'polypeptide(L)'
;MKIMAVCGSGLGSSFMMEMNAKKALAKLGIDAEVAHTDLASVTVNDADVFIMASDIAQSSSIPMEKIVIVKNIMSVSEFEEKLSAYFNR
;
A
#
# COMPACT_ATOMS: atom_id res chain seq x y z
N MET A 1 -0.69 2.55 -13.78
CA MET A 1 -0.04 2.67 -12.46
C MET A 1 -0.26 1.41 -11.65
N LYS A 2 0.75 0.98 -10.93
CA LYS A 2 0.67 -0.21 -10.09
C LYS A 2 0.98 0.14 -8.63
N ILE A 3 0.15 -0.38 -7.73
CA ILE A 3 0.29 -0.18 -6.29
C ILE A 3 0.50 -1.55 -5.63
N MET A 4 1.48 -1.63 -4.74
CA MET A 4 1.82 -2.89 -4.07
C MET A 4 1.59 -2.77 -2.58
N ALA A 5 0.76 -3.64 -2.02
CA ALA A 5 0.59 -3.73 -0.57
C ALA A 5 1.64 -4.69 -0.02
N VAL A 6 2.38 -4.26 0.99
CA VAL A 6 3.51 -5.01 1.55
C VAL A 6 3.27 -5.29 3.03
N CYS A 7 3.43 -6.54 3.45
CA CYS A 7 3.38 -6.88 4.87
C CYS A 7 4.64 -7.68 5.25
N GLY A 8 4.85 -7.83 6.56
CA GLY A 8 6.07 -8.47 7.05
C GLY A 8 6.12 -9.97 6.87
N SER A 9 5.00 -10.65 6.98
CA SER A 9 4.98 -12.11 7.06
C SER A 9 4.23 -12.80 5.92
N GLY A 10 3.48 -12.09 5.12
CA GLY A 10 2.73 -12.68 4.03
C GLY A 10 1.55 -13.55 4.47
N LEU A 11 1.11 -13.43 5.71
CA LEU A 11 0.07 -14.29 6.27
C LEU A 11 -1.34 -13.73 6.09
N GLY A 12 -1.61 -13.06 4.99
CA GLY A 12 -2.94 -12.57 4.67
C GLY A 12 -3.14 -11.09 4.93
N SER A 13 -2.27 -10.44 5.70
CA SER A 13 -2.38 -9.01 5.97
C SER A 13 -2.24 -8.19 4.69
N SER A 14 -1.30 -8.56 3.82
CA SER A 14 -1.11 -7.85 2.56
C SER A 14 -2.30 -8.03 1.63
N PHE A 15 -2.95 -9.20 1.69
CA PHE A 15 -4.16 -9.43 0.89
C PHE A 15 -5.30 -8.51 1.37
N MET A 16 -5.48 -8.36 2.68
CA MET A 16 -6.47 -7.44 3.24
C MET A 16 -6.16 -6.01 2.85
N MET A 17 -4.89 -5.63 2.90
CA MET A 17 -4.46 -4.30 2.47
C MET A 17 -4.78 -4.08 0.98
N GLU A 18 -4.53 -5.08 0.16
CA GLU A 18 -4.85 -5.01 -1.27
C GLU A 18 -6.34 -4.78 -1.47
N MET A 19 -7.19 -5.54 -0.79
CA MET A 19 -8.63 -5.41 -0.90
C MET A 19 -9.12 -4.02 -0.48
N ASN A 20 -8.59 -3.54 0.64
CA ASN A 20 -9.01 -2.22 1.15
C ASN A 20 -8.49 -1.09 0.26
N ALA A 21 -7.29 -1.25 -0.30
CA ALA A 21 -6.77 -0.27 -1.25
C ALA A 21 -7.62 -0.21 -2.51
N LYS A 22 -8.06 -1.37 -3.02
CA LYS A 22 -8.95 -1.43 -4.19
C LYS A 22 -10.27 -0.71 -3.92
N LYS A 23 -10.85 -0.92 -2.74
CA LYS A 23 -12.09 -0.24 -2.35
C LYS A 23 -11.91 1.27 -2.27
N ALA A 24 -10.81 1.70 -1.66
CA ALA A 24 -10.51 3.12 -1.52
C ALA A 24 -10.30 3.78 -2.88
N LEU A 25 -9.54 3.13 -3.75
CA LEU A 25 -9.28 3.68 -5.08
C LEU A 25 -10.55 3.80 -5.91
N ALA A 26 -11.44 2.81 -5.80
CA ALA A 26 -12.73 2.85 -6.49
C ALA A 26 -13.54 4.05 -6.03
N LYS A 27 -13.56 4.34 -4.73
CA LYS A 27 -14.29 5.49 -4.19
C LYS A 27 -13.66 6.81 -4.63
N LEU A 28 -12.33 6.84 -4.78
CA LEU A 28 -11.62 8.05 -5.20
C LEU A 28 -11.65 8.25 -6.70
N GLY A 29 -12.13 7.28 -7.47
CA GLY A 29 -12.14 7.35 -8.90
C GLY A 29 -10.77 7.22 -9.53
N ILE A 30 -9.82 6.57 -8.85
CA ILE A 30 -8.46 6.39 -9.32
C ILE A 30 -8.32 4.99 -9.93
N ASP A 31 -7.86 4.92 -11.17
CA ASP A 31 -7.65 3.66 -11.87
C ASP A 31 -6.21 3.22 -11.67
N ALA A 32 -6.01 2.13 -10.93
CA ALA A 32 -4.69 1.58 -10.67
C ALA A 32 -4.79 0.08 -10.43
N GLU A 33 -3.73 -0.64 -10.81
CA GLU A 33 -3.61 -2.06 -10.51
C GLU A 33 -3.08 -2.21 -9.08
N VAL A 34 -3.68 -3.09 -8.27
CA VAL A 34 -3.22 -3.33 -6.90
C VAL A 34 -2.86 -4.81 -6.75
N ALA A 35 -1.71 -5.07 -6.18
CA ALA A 35 -1.26 -6.42 -5.86
C ALA A 35 -0.72 -6.43 -4.44
N HIS A 36 -0.26 -7.58 -3.97
CA HIS A 36 0.32 -7.69 -2.62
C HIS A 36 1.55 -8.59 -2.65
N THR A 37 2.44 -8.36 -1.68
CA THR A 37 3.63 -9.16 -1.50
C THR A 37 4.10 -9.06 -0.05
N ASP A 38 5.20 -9.74 0.29
CA ASP A 38 5.80 -9.63 1.61
C ASP A 38 7.10 -8.82 1.54
N LEU A 39 7.60 -8.46 2.73
CA LEU A 39 8.79 -7.62 2.84
C LEU A 39 10.04 -8.31 2.27
N ALA A 40 10.11 -9.62 2.37
CA ALA A 40 11.28 -10.37 1.88
C ALA A 40 11.34 -10.41 0.36
N SER A 41 10.20 -10.33 -0.31
CA SER A 41 10.11 -10.46 -1.77
C SER A 41 10.04 -9.14 -2.51
N VAL A 42 9.71 -8.03 -1.82
CA VAL A 42 9.44 -6.77 -2.50
C VAL A 42 10.72 -6.12 -3.04
N THR A 43 10.62 -5.55 -4.24
CA THR A 43 11.69 -4.71 -4.79
C THR A 43 11.11 -3.39 -5.27
N VAL A 44 11.98 -2.38 -5.40
CA VAL A 44 11.55 -1.04 -5.82
C VAL A 44 10.95 -1.03 -7.22
N ASN A 45 11.28 -2.03 -8.05
CA ASN A 45 10.79 -2.11 -9.42
C ASN A 45 9.45 -2.83 -9.53
N ASP A 46 8.91 -3.34 -8.42
CA ASP A 46 7.67 -4.12 -8.45
C ASP A 46 6.42 -3.26 -8.67
N ALA A 47 6.49 -1.98 -8.31
CA ALA A 47 5.32 -1.11 -8.42
C ALA A 47 5.76 0.36 -8.44
N ASP A 48 4.79 1.23 -8.67
CA ASP A 48 5.03 2.68 -8.64
C ASP A 48 4.85 3.24 -7.23
N VAL A 49 3.94 2.66 -6.47
CA VAL A 49 3.61 3.09 -5.10
C VAL A 49 3.48 1.85 -4.22
N PHE A 50 3.94 1.96 -2.98
CA PHE A 50 3.89 0.86 -2.02
C PHE A 50 3.10 1.29 -0.80
N ILE A 51 2.23 0.41 -0.29
CA ILE A 51 1.46 0.65 0.94
C ILE A 51 2.01 -0.26 2.02
N MET A 52 2.39 0.30 3.15
CA MET A 52 2.99 -0.45 4.26
C MET A 52 2.54 0.12 5.59
N ALA A 53 2.56 -0.73 6.63
CA ALA A 53 2.47 -0.25 8.00
C ALA A 53 3.80 0.42 8.37
N SER A 54 3.77 1.24 9.41
CA SER A 54 4.93 2.04 9.82
C SER A 54 6.16 1.20 10.13
N ASP A 55 6.00 0.10 10.86
CA ASP A 55 7.11 -0.78 11.23
C ASP A 55 7.70 -1.47 10.00
N ILE A 56 6.86 -1.84 9.05
CA ILE A 56 7.32 -2.47 7.80
C ILE A 56 8.09 -1.44 6.97
N ALA A 57 7.58 -0.22 6.90
CA ALA A 57 8.25 0.85 6.14
C ALA A 57 9.66 1.11 6.67
N GLN A 58 9.85 1.06 7.99
CA GLN A 58 11.16 1.28 8.61
C GLN A 58 12.15 0.18 8.26
N SER A 59 11.67 -1.02 8.01
CA SER A 59 12.52 -2.18 7.69
C SER A 59 12.73 -2.37 6.19
N SER A 60 12.02 -1.64 5.35
CA SER A 60 12.10 -1.84 3.91
C SER A 60 13.22 -1.01 3.29
N SER A 61 13.68 -1.44 2.12
CA SER A 61 14.66 -0.68 1.33
C SER A 61 13.98 0.24 0.31
N ILE A 62 12.64 0.26 0.28
CA ILE A 62 11.90 1.11 -0.65
C ILE A 62 12.03 2.58 -0.21
N PRO A 63 12.29 3.52 -1.13
CA PRO A 63 12.35 4.94 -0.78
C PRO A 63 11.03 5.42 -0.18
N MET A 64 11.12 6.19 0.90
CA MET A 64 9.94 6.67 1.63
C MET A 64 8.99 7.48 0.74
N GLU A 65 9.52 8.17 -0.25
CA GLU A 65 8.70 8.96 -1.18
C GLU A 65 7.75 8.09 -2.01
N LYS A 66 8.01 6.79 -2.08
CA LYS A 66 7.15 5.83 -2.80
C LYS A 66 6.23 5.06 -1.87
N ILE A 67 6.29 5.33 -0.56
CA ILE A 67 5.54 4.57 0.44
C ILE A 67 4.37 5.39 0.97
N VAL A 68 3.20 4.75 1.01
CA VAL A 68 2.03 5.27 1.72
C VAL A 68 1.91 4.47 3.00
N ILE A 69 2.05 5.15 4.14
CA ILE A 69 2.00 4.48 5.45
C ILE A 69 0.57 4.48 5.97
N VAL A 70 0.09 3.29 6.34
CA VAL A 70 -1.25 3.10 6.89
C VAL A 70 -1.10 2.50 8.29
N LYS A 71 -1.79 3.08 9.26
CA LYS A 71 -1.73 2.61 10.65
C LYS A 71 -2.69 1.46 10.91
N ASN A 72 -3.89 1.53 10.36
CA ASN A 72 -4.92 0.50 10.54
C ASN A 72 -5.28 -0.10 9.20
N ILE A 73 -4.73 -1.28 8.92
CA ILE A 73 -4.94 -1.94 7.62
C ILE A 73 -6.38 -2.39 7.39
N MET A 74 -7.20 -2.37 8.43
CA MET A 74 -8.63 -2.73 8.31
C MET A 74 -9.52 -1.53 8.02
N SER A 75 -8.97 -0.31 8.03
CA SER A 75 -9.77 0.90 7.85
C SER A 75 -9.70 1.40 6.41
N VAL A 76 -10.77 1.15 5.65
CA VAL A 76 -10.88 1.65 4.28
C VAL A 76 -10.80 3.17 4.25
N SER A 77 -11.40 3.86 5.23
CA SER A 77 -11.35 5.32 5.27
C SER A 77 -9.93 5.85 5.45
N GLU A 78 -9.07 5.15 6.18
CA GLU A 78 -7.67 5.55 6.27
C GLU A 78 -6.96 5.38 4.93
N PHE A 79 -7.24 4.28 4.20
CA PHE A 79 -6.70 4.10 2.85
C PHE A 79 -7.14 5.23 1.93
N GLU A 80 -8.41 5.62 1.98
CA GLU A 80 -8.91 6.72 1.17
C GLU A 80 -8.18 8.02 1.49
N GLU A 81 -8.03 8.33 2.76
CA GLU A 81 -7.36 9.55 3.20
C GLU A 81 -5.90 9.57 2.75
N LYS A 82 -5.17 8.49 3.00
CA LYS A 82 -3.74 8.44 2.69
C LYS A 82 -3.47 8.40 1.20
N LEU A 83 -4.25 7.65 0.45
CA LEU A 83 -4.08 7.57 -1.01
C LEU A 83 -4.49 8.89 -1.67
N SER A 84 -5.56 9.52 -1.20
CA SER A 84 -5.97 10.81 -1.71
C SER A 84 -4.88 11.86 -1.49
N ALA A 85 -4.31 11.89 -0.29
CA ALA A 85 -3.23 12.82 0.01
C ALA A 85 -2.00 12.56 -0.86
N TYR A 86 -1.68 11.29 -1.08
CA TYR A 86 -0.51 10.93 -1.89
C TYR A 86 -0.67 11.39 -3.34
N PHE A 87 -1.84 11.14 -3.94
CA PHE A 87 -2.05 11.45 -5.35
C PHE A 87 -2.39 12.91 -5.61
N ASN A 88 -2.72 13.67 -4.60
CA ASN A 88 -3.03 15.11 -4.72
C ASN A 88 -1.90 16.02 -4.27
N ARG A 89 -0.74 15.49 -4.01
CA ARG A 89 0.41 16.31 -3.59
C ARG A 89 1.12 16.98 -4.78
#